data_98c84679780b53acb530b6a27227bba6
#
_entry.id   98c84679780b53acb530b6a27227bba6
#
_cell.length_a   1.000
_cell.length_b   1.000
_cell.length_c   1.000
_cell.angle_alpha   90.00
_cell.angle_beta   90.00
_cell.angle_gamma   90.00
#
_symmetry.space_group_name_H-M   'P 1'
#
loop_
_entity.id
_entity.type
_entity.pdbx_description
1 polymer ?
#
loop_
_entity_poly.entity_id
_entity_poly.type
_entity_poly.pdbx_seq_one_letter_code
_entity_poly.pdbx_strand_id
1 'polypeptide(L)'
;MQKQVTPRGRPLGATTFEVEPALAFGAVVRALRTADGVGQEALAYQAGIERSHMGKIERGEHMPTLAMILRIANALGRSAGELLLETESVLSEQQNARRQSQATDS
;
A
#
# COMPACT_ATOMS: atom_id res chain seq x y z
N MET A 1 4.43 25.52 20.14
CA MET A 1 4.56 24.89 20.05
C MET A 1 4.54 23.99 20.07
N GLN A 2 4.60 23.61 19.97
CA GLN A 2 4.74 22.78 20.08
C GLN A 2 5.13 21.96 19.72
N LYS A 3 5.55 21.79 19.66
CA LYS A 3 6.00 21.07 19.53
C LYS A 3 5.97 20.07 19.13
N GLN A 4 6.35 19.76 18.79
CA GLN A 4 6.43 18.88 18.56
C GLN A 4 6.53 18.03 18.51
N VAL A 5 6.09 18.61 18.03
CA VAL A 5 6.58 17.85 18.36
C VAL A 5 7.00 16.42 18.13
N THR A 6 8.14 15.99 18.16
CA THR A 6 8.67 14.67 17.93
C THR A 6 8.14 13.71 18.98
N PRO A 7 7.48 12.63 18.61
CA PRO A 7 7.00 11.70 19.62
C PRO A 7 8.17 11.06 20.34
N ARG A 8 8.30 11.40 21.59
CA ARG A 8 9.33 10.79 22.41
C ARG A 8 8.93 9.36 22.70
N GLY A 9 9.88 8.47 22.73
CA GLY A 9 9.62 7.09 23.00
C GLY A 9 9.29 6.26 21.78
N ARG A 10 9.11 6.89 20.61
CA ARG A 10 8.94 6.13 19.39
C ARG A 10 10.27 5.47 19.04
N PRO A 11 10.29 4.14 18.85
CA PRO A 11 11.54 3.47 18.53
C PRO A 11 12.14 3.97 17.24
N LEU A 12 13.47 3.96 17.19
CA LEU A 12 14.16 4.29 15.96
C LEU A 12 13.76 3.31 14.87
N GLY A 13 13.38 3.81 13.71
CA GLY A 13 12.95 2.97 12.61
C GLY A 13 11.47 2.65 12.61
N ALA A 14 10.73 3.13 13.62
CA ALA A 14 9.28 2.91 13.63
C ALA A 14 8.62 3.66 12.48
N THR A 15 7.60 3.05 11.90
CA THR A 15 6.86 3.67 10.80
C THR A 15 5.98 4.81 11.33
N THR A 16 5.73 5.79 10.47
CA THR A 16 4.85 6.91 10.79
C THR A 16 3.48 6.76 10.16
N PHE A 17 3.18 5.59 9.61
CA PHE A 17 1.91 5.31 8.94
C PHE A 17 1.42 3.92 9.35
N GLU A 18 0.16 3.67 9.06
CA GLU A 18 -0.42 2.36 9.33
C GLU A 18 0.11 1.35 8.33
N VAL A 19 0.64 0.25 8.84
CA VAL A 19 1.31 -0.74 8.01
C VAL A 19 0.31 -1.55 7.17
N GLU A 20 -0.81 -1.94 7.76
CA GLU A 20 -1.75 -2.80 7.05
C GLU A 20 -2.31 -2.20 5.77
N PRO A 21 -2.79 -0.93 5.77
CA PRO A 21 -3.22 -0.34 4.51
C PRO A 21 -2.11 -0.23 3.48
N ALA A 22 -0.89 0.05 3.92
CA ALA A 22 0.25 0.14 2.99
C ALA A 22 0.55 -1.21 2.36
N LEU A 23 0.54 -2.28 3.16
CA LEU A 23 0.77 -3.63 2.65
C LEU A 23 -0.35 -4.05 1.70
N ALA A 24 -1.61 -3.77 2.06
CA ALA A 24 -2.74 -4.15 1.23
C ALA A 24 -2.70 -3.42 -0.12
N PHE A 25 -2.46 -2.12 -0.09
CA PHE A 25 -2.38 -1.35 -1.33
C PHE A 25 -1.24 -1.82 -2.20
N GLY A 26 -0.07 -2.05 -1.60
CA GLY A 26 1.09 -2.55 -2.35
C GLY A 26 0.81 -3.89 -3.01
N ALA A 27 0.14 -4.79 -2.29
CA ALA A 27 -0.21 -6.10 -2.83
C ALA A 27 -1.18 -5.98 -4.01
N VAL A 28 -2.15 -5.08 -3.92
CA VAL A 28 -3.09 -4.83 -5.01
C VAL A 28 -2.35 -4.32 -6.25
N VAL A 29 -1.48 -3.34 -6.07
CA VAL A 29 -0.71 -2.79 -7.20
C VAL A 29 0.11 -3.90 -7.87
N ARG A 30 0.80 -4.69 -7.06
CA ARG A 30 1.63 -5.75 -7.61
C ARG A 30 0.80 -6.80 -8.34
N ALA A 31 -0.34 -7.18 -7.77
CA ALA A 31 -1.20 -8.20 -8.38
C ALA A 31 -1.73 -7.72 -9.74
N LEU A 32 -2.19 -6.48 -9.80
CA LEU A 32 -2.72 -5.94 -11.06
C LEU A 32 -1.62 -5.77 -12.08
N ARG A 33 -0.45 -5.28 -11.64
CA ARG A 33 0.69 -5.10 -12.53
C ARG A 33 1.13 -6.43 -13.14
N THR A 34 1.29 -7.45 -12.31
CA THR A 34 1.74 -8.75 -12.81
C THR A 34 0.69 -9.44 -13.68
N ALA A 35 -0.58 -9.26 -13.34
CA ALA A 35 -1.66 -9.78 -14.18
C ALA A 35 -1.65 -9.17 -15.57
N ASP A 36 -1.25 -7.91 -15.67
CA ASP A 36 -1.15 -7.21 -16.95
C ASP A 36 0.18 -7.49 -17.66
N GLY A 37 1.08 -8.24 -17.04
CA GLY A 37 2.38 -8.52 -17.62
C GLY A 37 3.32 -7.33 -17.66
N VAL A 38 3.12 -6.36 -16.76
CA VAL A 38 3.90 -5.13 -16.76
C VAL A 38 5.01 -5.24 -15.72
N GLY A 39 6.24 -4.88 -16.10
CA GLY A 39 7.35 -4.87 -15.17
C GLY A 39 7.26 -3.70 -14.20
N GLN A 40 7.90 -3.86 -13.05
CA GLN A 40 7.87 -2.82 -12.03
C GLN A 40 8.48 -1.51 -12.53
N GLU A 41 9.57 -1.61 -13.29
CA GLU A 41 10.22 -0.43 -13.83
C GLU A 41 9.34 0.30 -14.84
N ALA A 42 8.63 -0.45 -15.67
CA ALA A 42 7.73 0.14 -16.66
C ALA A 42 6.57 0.88 -15.96
N LEU A 43 6.00 0.26 -14.93
CA LEU A 43 4.92 0.91 -14.20
C LEU A 43 5.43 2.18 -13.52
N ALA A 44 6.60 2.11 -12.90
CA ALA A 44 7.18 3.27 -12.23
C ALA A 44 7.38 4.41 -13.21
N TYR A 45 7.91 4.10 -14.38
CA TYR A 45 8.14 5.10 -15.41
C TYR A 45 6.83 5.76 -15.82
N GLN A 46 5.82 4.95 -16.11
CA GLN A 46 4.53 5.47 -16.56
C GLN A 46 3.82 6.28 -15.47
N ALA A 47 4.02 5.90 -14.23
CA ALA A 47 3.39 6.62 -13.11
C ALA A 47 4.20 7.84 -12.68
N GLY A 48 5.40 8.03 -13.24
CA GLY A 48 6.25 9.13 -12.83
C GLY A 48 6.80 8.96 -11.42
N ILE A 49 7.08 7.73 -11.03
CA ILE A 49 7.59 7.39 -9.71
C ILE A 49 8.92 6.67 -9.89
N GLU A 50 9.90 6.98 -9.06
CA GLU A 50 11.17 6.28 -9.10
C GLU A 50 10.98 4.79 -8.87
N ARG A 51 11.77 3.98 -9.57
CA ARG A 51 11.63 2.52 -9.45
C ARG A 51 11.83 2.04 -8.02
N SER A 52 12.82 2.58 -7.32
CA SER A 52 13.07 2.17 -5.94
C SER A 52 11.89 2.52 -5.04
N HIS A 53 11.26 3.66 -5.29
CA HIS A 53 10.10 4.08 -4.54
C HIS A 53 8.89 3.19 -4.85
N MET A 54 8.72 2.84 -6.12
CA MET A 54 7.65 1.92 -6.52
C MET A 54 7.82 0.57 -5.81
N GLY A 55 9.04 0.07 -5.72
CA GLY A 55 9.32 -1.17 -5.01
C GLY A 55 8.92 -1.09 -3.54
N LYS A 56 9.21 0.03 -2.90
CA LYS A 56 8.83 0.22 -1.50
C LYS A 56 7.31 0.26 -1.34
N ILE A 57 6.62 0.89 -2.28
CA ILE A 57 5.16 0.92 -2.24
C ILE A 57 4.58 -0.49 -2.36
N GLU A 58 5.10 -1.28 -3.29
CA GLU A 58 4.58 -2.63 -3.49
C GLU A 58 4.87 -3.54 -2.29
N ARG A 59 5.95 -3.29 -1.57
CA ARG A 59 6.27 -4.07 -0.38
C ARG A 59 5.61 -3.53 0.90
N GLY A 60 4.86 -2.44 0.78
CA GLY A 60 4.20 -1.86 1.94
C GLY A 60 5.14 -1.12 2.87
N GLU A 61 6.31 -0.74 2.38
CA GLU A 61 7.33 -0.02 3.16
C GLU A 61 7.15 1.48 3.09
N HIS A 62 6.23 1.95 2.27
CA HIS A 62 5.98 3.37 2.09
C HIS A 62 4.49 3.57 1.82
N MET A 63 3.90 4.56 2.49
CA MET A 63 2.50 4.91 2.24
C MET A 63 2.47 5.93 1.11
N PRO A 64 1.87 5.58 -0.04
CA PRO A 64 1.82 6.53 -1.15
C PRO A 64 0.89 7.70 -0.83
N THR A 65 1.21 8.85 -1.38
CA THR A 65 0.32 10.00 -1.29
C THR A 65 -0.87 9.78 -2.22
N LEU A 66 -1.92 10.57 -2.01
CA LEU A 66 -3.08 10.51 -2.90
C LEU A 66 -2.67 10.76 -4.35
N ALA A 67 -1.77 11.71 -4.58
CA ALA A 67 -1.31 11.99 -5.94
C ALA A 67 -0.65 10.78 -6.56
N MET A 68 0.15 10.05 -5.79
CA MET A 68 0.81 8.86 -6.29
C MET A 68 -0.20 7.75 -6.58
N ILE A 69 -1.20 7.60 -5.73
CA ILE A 69 -2.26 6.60 -5.96
C ILE A 69 -2.97 6.89 -7.29
N LEU A 70 -3.30 8.15 -7.54
CA LEU A 70 -3.96 8.53 -8.78
C LEU A 70 -3.09 8.23 -9.99
N ARG A 71 -1.79 8.52 -9.89
CA ARG A 71 -0.87 8.26 -11.01
C ARG A 71 -0.67 6.78 -11.25
N ILE A 72 -0.58 5.99 -10.19
CA ILE A 72 -0.43 4.53 -10.32
C ILE A 72 -1.67 3.93 -10.98
N ALA A 73 -2.85 4.34 -10.53
CA ALA A 73 -4.09 3.85 -11.11
C ALA A 73 -4.16 4.16 -12.60
N ASN A 74 -3.84 5.41 -12.95
CA ASN A 74 -3.85 5.82 -14.34
C ASN A 74 -2.88 4.99 -15.19
N ALA A 75 -1.69 4.74 -14.66
CA ALA A 75 -0.69 3.94 -15.35
C ALA A 75 -1.16 2.50 -15.55
N LEU A 76 -1.97 1.99 -14.64
CA LEU A 76 -2.54 0.64 -14.73
C LEU A 76 -3.81 0.60 -15.57
N GLY A 77 -4.26 1.75 -16.09
CA GLY A 77 -5.48 1.81 -16.88
C GLY A 77 -6.75 1.58 -16.07
N ARG A 78 -6.71 1.92 -14.80
CA ARG A 78 -7.84 1.73 -13.89
C ARG A 78 -8.09 3.01 -13.12
N SER A 79 -9.28 3.11 -12.51
CA SER A 79 -9.56 4.25 -11.65
C SER A 79 -8.93 4.01 -10.28
N ALA A 80 -8.60 5.10 -9.59
CA ALA A 80 -8.11 5.00 -8.23
C ALA A 80 -9.16 4.34 -7.33
N GLY A 81 -10.43 4.59 -7.62
CA GLY A 81 -11.51 3.96 -6.87
C GLY A 81 -11.46 2.45 -6.94
N GLU A 82 -11.15 1.91 -8.12
CA GLU A 82 -11.01 0.46 -8.26
C GLU A 82 -9.88 -0.09 -7.40
N LEU A 83 -8.73 0.58 -7.42
CA LEU A 83 -7.60 0.16 -6.62
C LEU A 83 -7.94 0.18 -5.12
N LEU A 84 -8.64 1.22 -4.70
CA LEU A 84 -8.97 1.35 -3.29
C LEU A 84 -10.05 0.37 -2.86
N LEU A 85 -10.99 0.07 -3.73
CA LEU A 85 -11.99 -0.96 -3.43
C LEU A 85 -11.31 -2.32 -3.24
N GLU A 86 -10.34 -2.64 -4.09
CA GLU A 86 -9.61 -3.89 -3.95
C GLU A 86 -8.76 -3.88 -2.69
N THR A 87 -8.18 -2.73 -2.37
CA THR A 87 -7.41 -2.60 -1.13
C THR A 87 -8.31 -2.86 0.08
N GLU A 88 -9.50 -2.29 0.08
CA GLU A 88 -10.46 -2.51 1.16
C GLU A 88 -10.86 -3.98 1.24
N SER A 89 -10.99 -4.63 0.10
CA SER A 89 -11.34 -6.05 0.05
C SER A 89 -10.24 -6.90 0.71
N VAL A 90 -8.98 -6.60 0.40
CA VAL A 90 -7.86 -7.31 1.01
C VAL A 90 -7.86 -7.11 2.52
N LEU A 91 -8.08 -5.87 2.97
CA LEU A 91 -8.12 -5.59 4.39
C LEU A 91 -9.25 -6.34 5.09
N SER A 92 -10.41 -6.41 4.46
CA SER A 92 -11.56 -7.14 5.02
C SER A 92 -11.27 -8.63 5.14
N GLU A 93 -10.64 -9.20 4.13
CA GLU A 93 -10.28 -10.61 4.16
C GLU A 93 -9.30 -10.90 5.28
N GLN A 94 -8.33 -10.04 5.47
CA GLN A 94 -7.34 -10.20 6.53
C GLN A 94 -8.00 -10.13 7.91
N GLN A 95 -8.93 -9.20 8.09
CA GLN A 95 -9.65 -9.06 9.34
C GLN A 95 -10.51 -10.28 9.62
N ASN A 96 -11.18 -10.79 8.60
CA ASN A 96 -12.00 -11.99 8.74
C ASN A 96 -11.16 -13.20 9.10
N ALA A 97 -10.00 -13.35 8.49
CA ALA A 97 -9.09 -14.44 8.79
C ALA A 97 -8.65 -14.38 10.25
N ARG A 98 -8.35 -13.19 10.75
CA ARG A 98 -7.97 -13.03 12.16
C ARG A 98 -9.09 -13.40 13.10
N ARG A 99 -10.34 -12.98 12.77
CA ARG A 99 -11.48 -13.30 13.62
C ARG A 99 -11.72 -14.80 13.68
N GLN A 100 -11.61 -15.48 12.54
CA GLN A 100 -11.78 -16.91 12.51
C GLN A 100 -10.68 -17.62 13.30
N SER A 101 -9.47 -17.15 13.18
CA SER A 101 -8.36 -17.73 13.92
C SER A 101 -8.58 -17.56 15.42
N GLN A 102 -9.03 -16.41 15.86
CA GLN A 102 -9.28 -16.16 17.27
C GLN A 102 -10.44 -17.00 17.80
N ALA A 103 -11.49 -17.15 17.00
CA ALA A 103 -12.63 -17.96 17.38
C ALA A 103 -12.23 -19.44 17.53
N THR A 104 -11.33 -19.91 16.66
CA THR A 104 -10.86 -21.28 16.71
C THR A 104 -10.02 -21.53 17.95
N ASP A 105 -9.31 -20.54 18.40
CA ASP A 105 -8.42 -20.67 19.55
C ASP A 105 -9.15 -20.64 20.89
N SER A 106 -10.40 -20.24 20.91
CA SER A 106 -11.14 -20.17 22.18
C SER A 106 -11.87 -21.47 22.55
#